data_e5b9f5e8803b63ef862417c9989c4f9f
#
_entry.id   e5b9f5e8803b63ef862417c9989c4f9f
#
_cell.length_a   1.000
_cell.length_b   1.000
_cell.length_c   1.000
_cell.angle_alpha   90.00
_cell.angle_beta   90.00
_cell.angle_gamma   90.00
#
_symmetry.space_group_name_H-M   'P 1'
#
loop_
_entity.id
_entity.type
_entity.pdbx_description
1 polymer ?
#
loop_
_entity_poly.entity_id
_entity_poly.type
_entity_poly.pdbx_seq_one_letter_code
_entity_poly.pdbx_strand_id
1 'polypeptide(L)'
;MSMIEFHDVNKYFGKFHALKNINLTVDRGEVVTIIGPSGSGKSTLLRCINGLERITSGQLIVNDFDLADKKTDMNRIRKNVGMVFQHFNLYANKNVLQNVTLGPDLVLKRNKQEVEQEAHDLLKMVGLENKADSFPGELSGGQQQRVAIARSLAMQPKAILFD
;
A
#
# COMPACT_ATOMS: atom_id res chain seq x y z
N MET A 1 -0.11 20.89 1.26
CA MET A 1 1.01 20.25 2.01
C MET A 1 1.22 18.87 1.39
N SER A 2 2.35 18.70 0.75
CA SER A 2 2.62 17.52 -0.06
C SER A 2 2.67 16.24 0.77
N MET A 3 2.19 15.15 0.21
CA MET A 3 2.28 13.81 0.77
C MET A 3 3.37 13.01 0.09
N ILE A 4 3.53 13.20 -1.23
CA ILE A 4 4.53 12.52 -2.05
C ILE A 4 5.14 13.53 -3.02
N GLU A 5 6.47 13.55 -3.12
CA GLU A 5 7.21 14.41 -4.05
C GLU A 5 8.29 13.63 -4.76
N PHE A 6 8.27 13.66 -6.08
CA PHE A 6 9.32 13.16 -6.95
C PHE A 6 10.06 14.34 -7.57
N HIS A 7 11.37 14.40 -7.40
CA HIS A 7 12.26 15.40 -7.99
C HIS A 7 13.32 14.71 -8.85
N ASP A 8 13.18 14.82 -10.16
CA ASP A 8 14.07 14.23 -11.19
C ASP A 8 14.38 12.75 -10.94
N VAL A 9 13.37 12.00 -10.52
CA VAL A 9 13.53 10.59 -10.14
C VAL A 9 13.74 9.72 -11.35
N ASN A 10 14.80 8.91 -11.30
CA ASN A 10 15.11 7.89 -12.28
C ASN A 10 15.19 6.52 -11.63
N LYS A 11 14.71 5.50 -12.35
CA LYS A 11 14.86 4.10 -11.97
C LYS A 11 15.34 3.28 -13.14
N TYR A 12 16.43 2.57 -12.92
CA TYR A 12 16.98 1.60 -13.86
C TYR A 12 16.92 0.19 -13.31
N PHE A 13 16.62 -0.77 -14.18
CA PHE A 13 16.81 -2.20 -13.98
C PHE A 13 17.88 -2.68 -14.95
N GLY A 14 19.13 -2.78 -14.49
CA GLY A 14 20.27 -2.97 -15.36
C GLY A 14 20.35 -1.85 -16.42
N LYS A 15 20.20 -2.19 -17.69
CA LYS A 15 20.19 -1.20 -18.81
C LYS A 15 18.82 -0.61 -19.10
N PHE A 16 17.75 -1.16 -18.54
CA PHE A 16 16.39 -0.70 -18.79
C PHE A 16 16.04 0.50 -17.92
N HIS A 17 15.73 1.64 -18.56
CA HIS A 17 15.32 2.88 -17.89
C HIS A 17 13.81 2.90 -17.69
N ALA A 18 13.34 2.42 -16.54
CA ALA A 18 11.93 2.24 -16.22
C ALA A 18 11.21 3.56 -15.86
N LEU A 19 11.84 4.41 -15.06
CA LEU A 19 11.33 5.75 -14.72
C LEU A 19 12.35 6.79 -15.19
N LYS A 20 11.88 7.80 -15.93
CA LYS A 20 12.71 8.78 -16.62
C LYS A 20 12.38 10.18 -16.16
N ASN A 21 13.26 10.79 -15.34
CA ASN A 21 13.14 12.17 -14.85
C ASN A 21 11.73 12.49 -14.35
N ILE A 22 11.19 11.65 -13.45
CA ILE A 22 9.86 11.83 -12.92
C ILE A 22 9.85 13.02 -11.97
N ASN A 23 8.97 13.96 -12.26
CA ASN A 23 8.63 15.09 -11.40
C ASN A 23 7.13 15.06 -11.16
N LEU A 24 6.73 14.86 -9.91
CA LEU A 24 5.32 14.70 -9.52
C LEU A 24 5.17 15.11 -8.07
N THR A 25 4.12 15.87 -7.78
CA THR A 25 3.71 16.17 -6.40
C THR A 25 2.28 15.70 -6.20
N VAL A 26 2.03 15.03 -5.08
CA VAL A 26 0.70 14.60 -4.65
C VAL A 26 0.43 15.21 -3.27
N ASP A 27 -0.61 15.99 -3.16
CA ASP A 27 -1.01 16.62 -1.91
C ASP A 27 -1.85 15.69 -1.02
N ARG A 28 -1.94 16.04 0.26
CA ARG A 28 -2.78 15.31 1.21
C ARG A 28 -4.25 15.45 0.82
N GLY A 29 -4.96 14.31 0.79
CA GLY A 29 -6.37 14.24 0.39
C GLY A 29 -6.60 14.25 -1.12
N GLU A 30 -5.54 14.29 -1.92
CA GLU A 30 -5.63 14.21 -3.37
C GLU A 30 -5.80 12.77 -3.85
N VAL A 31 -6.57 12.58 -4.92
CA VAL A 31 -6.72 11.33 -5.65
C VAL A 31 -6.05 11.46 -7.00
N VAL A 32 -5.00 10.69 -7.24
CA VAL A 32 -4.23 10.70 -8.49
C VAL A 32 -4.38 9.38 -9.21
N THR A 33 -4.71 9.43 -10.50
CA THR A 33 -4.78 8.25 -11.37
C THR A 33 -3.62 8.24 -12.35
N ILE A 34 -2.86 7.14 -12.38
CA ILE A 34 -1.74 6.95 -13.30
C ILE A 34 -2.21 6.10 -14.47
N ILE A 35 -2.18 6.65 -15.67
CA ILE A 35 -2.63 6.02 -16.91
C ILE A 35 -1.43 5.78 -17.83
N GLY A 36 -1.41 4.65 -18.51
CA GLY A 36 -0.37 4.30 -19.50
C GLY A 36 -0.42 2.83 -19.90
N PRO A 37 0.26 2.46 -20.99
CA PRO A 37 0.30 1.08 -21.48
C PRO A 37 0.98 0.14 -20.48
N SER A 38 0.82 -1.17 -20.69
CA SER A 38 1.56 -2.18 -19.93
C SER A 38 3.06 -1.98 -20.10
N GLY A 39 3.83 -2.13 -19.02
CA GLY A 39 5.28 -1.93 -19.03
C GLY A 39 5.75 -0.47 -19.01
N SER A 40 4.85 0.52 -18.90
CA SER A 40 5.25 1.95 -18.86
C SER A 40 5.82 2.41 -17.50
N GLY A 41 5.96 1.53 -16.51
CA GLY A 41 6.58 1.87 -15.22
C GLY A 41 5.60 2.23 -14.10
N LYS A 42 4.27 2.13 -14.30
CA LYS A 42 3.25 2.48 -13.29
C LYS A 42 3.46 1.75 -11.96
N SER A 43 3.52 0.42 -12.00
CA SER A 43 3.77 -0.40 -10.81
C SER A 43 5.14 -0.10 -10.18
N THR A 44 6.15 0.18 -11.00
CA THR A 44 7.49 0.56 -10.52
C THR A 44 7.42 1.88 -9.75
N LEU A 45 6.69 2.87 -10.26
CA LEU A 45 6.50 4.16 -9.58
C LEU A 45 5.82 3.97 -8.23
N LEU A 46 4.72 3.21 -8.16
CA LEU A 46 4.03 2.91 -6.91
C LEU A 46 4.94 2.18 -5.92
N ARG A 47 5.73 1.20 -6.39
CA ARG A 47 6.68 0.45 -5.55
C ARG A 47 7.84 1.29 -5.04
N CYS A 48 8.19 2.35 -5.73
CA CYS A 48 9.16 3.32 -5.21
C CYS A 48 8.59 4.08 -4.00
N ILE A 49 7.30 4.46 -4.04
CA ILE A 49 6.67 5.24 -2.95
C ILE A 49 6.67 4.48 -1.62
N ASN A 50 6.42 3.17 -1.63
CA ASN A 50 6.43 2.35 -0.40
C ASN A 50 7.80 1.68 -0.12
N GLY A 51 8.83 2.02 -0.93
CA GLY A 51 10.18 1.51 -0.79
C GLY A 51 10.36 0.02 -1.07
N LEU A 52 9.45 -0.62 -1.81
CA LEU A 52 9.65 -1.96 -2.36
C LEU A 52 10.67 -1.94 -3.48
N GLU A 53 10.75 -0.82 -4.22
CA GLU A 53 11.79 -0.53 -5.17
C GLU A 53 12.55 0.73 -4.75
N ARG A 54 13.87 0.72 -4.87
CA ARG A 54 14.70 1.91 -4.64
C ARG A 54 14.88 2.69 -5.93
N ILE A 55 14.80 4.01 -5.85
CA ILE A 55 15.16 4.88 -6.96
C ILE A 55 16.66 4.77 -7.26
N THR A 56 17.06 5.02 -8.51
CA THR A 56 18.49 5.01 -8.91
C THR A 56 19.12 6.38 -8.73
N SER A 57 18.39 7.45 -9.04
CA SER A 57 18.82 8.85 -8.83
C SER A 57 17.62 9.76 -8.67
N GLY A 58 17.85 11.00 -8.27
CA GLY A 58 16.83 11.98 -7.92
C GLY A 58 16.49 11.93 -6.45
N GLN A 59 15.37 12.55 -6.07
CA GLN A 59 14.87 12.58 -4.70
C GLN A 59 13.41 12.16 -4.66
N LEU A 60 13.05 11.33 -3.70
CA LEU A 60 11.68 10.89 -3.43
C LEU A 60 11.36 11.12 -1.97
N ILE A 61 10.47 12.07 -1.72
CA ILE A 61 9.99 12.40 -0.38
C ILE A 61 8.59 11.83 -0.21
N VAL A 62 8.37 11.08 0.87
CA VAL A 62 7.06 10.51 1.21
C VAL A 62 6.76 10.81 2.68
N ASN A 63 5.67 11.53 2.95
CA ASN A 63 5.26 11.94 4.29
C ASN A 63 6.44 12.56 5.08
N ASP A 64 7.10 13.52 4.48
CA ASP A 64 8.27 14.27 5.01
C ASP A 64 9.57 13.47 5.17
N PHE A 65 9.63 12.23 4.67
CA PHE A 65 10.82 11.39 4.70
C PHE A 65 11.44 11.22 3.32
N ASP A 66 12.74 11.50 3.19
CA ASP A 66 13.48 11.22 1.96
C ASP A 66 13.83 9.72 1.88
N LEU A 67 13.30 9.04 0.86
CA LEU A 67 13.53 7.60 0.63
C LEU A 67 14.91 7.32 0.02
N ALA A 68 15.60 8.32 -0.49
CA ALA A 68 16.98 8.20 -0.96
C ALA A 68 17.99 8.16 0.21
N ASP A 69 17.65 8.72 1.36
CA ASP A 69 18.48 8.65 2.56
C ASP A 69 18.53 7.22 3.12
N LYS A 70 19.74 6.66 3.22
CA LYS A 70 19.97 5.31 3.78
C LYS A 70 19.58 5.19 5.26
N LYS A 71 19.45 6.31 5.97
CA LYS A 71 19.03 6.36 7.38
C LYS A 71 17.51 6.33 7.56
N THR A 72 16.74 6.51 6.48
CA THR A 72 15.29 6.49 6.54
C THR A 72 14.77 5.11 6.94
N ASP A 73 14.00 5.06 8.03
CA ASP A 73 13.34 3.83 8.47
C ASP A 73 12.17 3.47 7.55
N MET A 74 12.40 2.52 6.66
CA MET A 74 11.40 2.05 5.70
C MET A 74 10.17 1.41 6.36
N ASN A 75 10.29 0.88 7.58
CA ASN A 75 9.13 0.33 8.30
C ASN A 75 8.18 1.47 8.71
N ARG A 76 8.73 2.63 9.06
CA ARG A 76 7.94 3.82 9.35
C ARG A 76 7.18 4.32 8.12
N ILE A 77 7.81 4.29 6.94
CA ILE A 77 7.12 4.62 5.68
C ILE A 77 5.98 3.64 5.42
N ARG A 78 6.24 2.33 5.47
CA ARG A 78 5.27 1.27 5.19
C ARG A 78 4.09 1.22 6.17
N LYS A 79 4.25 1.69 7.40
CA LYS A 79 3.15 1.88 8.35
C LYS A 79 2.16 2.95 7.89
N ASN A 80 2.65 3.99 7.21
CA ASN A 80 1.88 5.16 6.81
C ASN A 80 1.40 5.10 5.35
N VAL A 81 1.95 4.20 4.54
CA VAL A 81 1.60 4.04 3.13
C VAL A 81 1.10 2.62 2.90
N GLY A 82 -0.21 2.48 2.82
CA GLY A 82 -0.86 1.20 2.49
C GLY A 82 -0.69 0.87 1.00
N MET A 83 -0.72 -0.42 0.67
CA MET A 83 -0.68 -0.87 -0.72
C MET A 83 -1.63 -2.04 -0.95
N VAL A 84 -2.47 -1.91 -1.97
CA VAL A 84 -3.31 -2.97 -2.50
C VAL A 84 -2.68 -3.46 -3.81
N PHE A 85 -2.22 -4.69 -3.81
CA PHE A 85 -1.53 -5.30 -4.95
C PHE A 85 -2.52 -5.88 -5.96
N GLN A 86 -2.09 -5.98 -7.22
CA GLN A 86 -2.86 -6.58 -8.31
C GLN A 86 -3.30 -8.04 -8.00
N HIS A 87 -2.47 -8.81 -7.31
CA HIS A 87 -2.77 -10.19 -6.90
C HIS A 87 -3.28 -10.31 -5.46
N PHE A 88 -3.69 -9.19 -4.83
CA PHE A 88 -4.26 -9.07 -3.48
C PHE A 88 -3.35 -9.57 -2.35
N ASN A 89 -2.53 -10.59 -2.54
CA ASN A 89 -1.54 -11.15 -1.61
C ASN A 89 -2.13 -11.40 -0.20
N LEU A 90 -3.31 -12.02 -0.13
CA LEU A 90 -3.89 -12.45 1.14
C LEU A 90 -3.13 -13.68 1.68
N TYR A 91 -3.03 -13.75 3.01
CA TYR A 91 -2.47 -14.91 3.69
C TYR A 91 -3.44 -16.08 3.60
N ALA A 92 -3.12 -17.10 2.80
CA ALA A 92 -3.98 -18.24 2.51
C ALA A 92 -4.31 -19.09 3.75
N ASN A 93 -3.42 -19.09 4.74
CA ASN A 93 -3.55 -19.83 6.01
C ASN A 93 -4.27 -19.02 7.11
N LYS A 94 -4.84 -17.87 6.77
CA LYS A 94 -5.59 -17.00 7.67
C LYS A 94 -6.96 -16.71 7.09
N ASN A 95 -7.98 -16.66 7.95
CA ASN A 95 -9.31 -16.22 7.51
C ASN A 95 -9.32 -14.71 7.21
N VAL A 96 -10.46 -14.22 6.72
CA VAL A 96 -10.65 -12.82 6.33
C VAL A 96 -10.38 -11.87 7.51
N LEU A 97 -10.98 -12.14 8.67
CA LEU A 97 -10.80 -11.31 9.87
C LEU A 97 -9.31 -11.25 10.28
N GLN A 98 -8.64 -12.40 10.32
CA GLN A 98 -7.22 -12.50 10.64
C GLN A 98 -6.32 -11.78 9.62
N ASN A 99 -6.69 -11.79 8.34
CA ASN A 99 -5.97 -11.02 7.31
C ASN A 99 -6.05 -9.51 7.59
N VAL A 100 -7.20 -9.02 8.06
CA VAL A 100 -7.41 -7.59 8.34
C VAL A 100 -6.74 -7.17 9.65
N THR A 101 -6.80 -8.00 10.71
CA THR A 101 -6.31 -7.65 12.05
C THR A 101 -4.81 -7.82 12.22
N LEU A 102 -4.15 -8.64 11.40
CA LEU A 102 -2.74 -9.02 11.58
C LEU A 102 -1.78 -7.82 11.66
N GLY A 103 -1.93 -6.86 10.76
CA GLY A 103 -1.08 -5.67 10.73
C GLY A 103 -1.23 -4.80 11.98
N PRO A 104 -2.45 -4.37 12.32
CA PRO A 104 -2.72 -3.62 13.56
C PRO A 104 -2.23 -4.32 14.83
N ASP A 105 -2.41 -5.63 14.92
CA ASP A 105 -1.97 -6.42 16.09
C ASP A 105 -0.45 -6.47 16.21
N LEU A 106 0.24 -6.88 15.16
CA LEU A 106 1.68 -7.15 15.21
C LEU A 106 2.54 -5.89 15.06
N VAL A 107 2.13 -4.97 14.19
CA VAL A 107 2.94 -3.81 13.80
C VAL A 107 2.61 -2.59 14.64
N LEU A 108 1.32 -2.33 14.87
CA LEU A 108 0.85 -1.18 15.64
C LEU A 108 0.69 -1.51 17.13
N LYS A 109 0.66 -2.80 17.50
CA LYS A 109 0.48 -3.29 18.87
C LYS A 109 -0.75 -2.68 19.57
N ARG A 110 -1.83 -2.53 18.82
CA ARG A 110 -3.11 -1.98 19.29
C ARG A 110 -3.87 -3.00 20.14
N ASN A 111 -4.85 -2.52 20.90
CA ASN A 111 -5.74 -3.37 21.68
C ASN A 111 -6.51 -4.34 20.74
N LYS A 112 -6.46 -5.65 21.03
CA LYS A 112 -7.07 -6.69 20.18
C LYS A 112 -8.58 -6.53 20.00
N GLN A 113 -9.30 -6.17 21.07
CA GLN A 113 -10.76 -6.02 21.00
C GLN A 113 -11.14 -4.83 20.12
N GLU A 114 -10.42 -3.71 20.22
CA GLU A 114 -10.63 -2.53 19.37
C GLU A 114 -10.30 -2.83 17.91
N VAL A 115 -9.19 -3.53 17.66
CA VAL A 115 -8.78 -3.94 16.30
C VAL A 115 -9.81 -4.88 15.68
N GLU A 116 -10.33 -5.84 16.43
CA GLU A 116 -11.32 -6.79 15.95
C GLU A 116 -12.64 -6.09 15.61
N GLN A 117 -13.10 -5.18 16.48
CA GLN A 117 -14.29 -4.38 16.21
C GLN A 117 -14.14 -3.51 14.96
N GLU A 118 -13.02 -2.80 14.83
CA GLU A 118 -12.72 -1.98 13.64
C GLU A 118 -12.63 -2.84 12.37
N ALA A 119 -12.05 -4.04 12.46
CA ALA A 119 -12.00 -4.96 11.34
C ALA A 119 -13.40 -5.40 10.89
N HIS A 120 -14.32 -5.69 11.83
CA HIS A 120 -15.70 -5.98 11.49
C HIS A 120 -16.40 -4.79 10.83
N ASP A 121 -16.17 -3.57 11.30
CA ASP A 121 -16.73 -2.35 10.71
C ASP A 121 -16.20 -2.13 9.30
N LEU A 122 -14.89 -2.35 9.06
CA LEU A 122 -14.28 -2.29 7.74
C LEU A 122 -14.83 -3.36 6.79
N LEU A 123 -15.00 -4.61 7.27
CA LEU A 123 -15.61 -5.68 6.48
C LEU A 123 -17.07 -5.37 6.11
N LYS A 124 -17.82 -4.78 7.01
CA LYS A 124 -19.18 -4.30 6.73
C LYS A 124 -19.18 -3.19 5.68
N MET A 125 -18.25 -2.23 5.78
CA MET A 125 -18.09 -1.14 4.81
C MET A 125 -17.87 -1.67 3.40
N VAL A 126 -17.11 -2.76 3.23
CA VAL A 126 -16.85 -3.39 1.94
C VAL A 126 -17.85 -4.50 1.57
N GLY A 127 -18.91 -4.69 2.36
CA GLY A 127 -19.98 -5.68 2.09
C GLY A 127 -19.55 -7.15 2.28
N LEU A 128 -18.67 -7.41 3.25
CA LEU A 128 -18.13 -8.74 3.55
C LEU A 128 -18.29 -9.13 5.02
N GLU A 129 -19.24 -8.55 5.74
CA GLU A 129 -19.47 -8.85 7.17
C GLU A 129 -19.72 -10.35 7.44
N ASN A 130 -20.40 -11.04 6.52
CA ASN A 130 -20.73 -12.47 6.61
C ASN A 130 -19.56 -13.39 6.18
N LYS A 131 -18.39 -12.83 5.85
CA LYS A 131 -17.20 -13.56 5.34
C LYS A 131 -16.02 -13.52 6.29
N ALA A 132 -16.19 -13.01 7.51
CA ALA A 132 -15.11 -12.85 8.48
C ALA A 132 -14.33 -14.16 8.74
N ASP A 133 -15.02 -15.29 8.81
CA ASP A 133 -14.44 -16.61 9.07
C ASP A 133 -14.02 -17.37 7.80
N SER A 134 -14.37 -16.89 6.61
CA SER A 134 -14.00 -17.52 5.34
C SER A 134 -12.50 -17.37 5.07
N PHE A 135 -11.93 -18.35 4.36
CA PHE A 135 -10.53 -18.28 3.90
C PHE A 135 -10.44 -17.72 2.48
N PRO A 136 -9.28 -17.15 2.09
CA PRO A 136 -9.11 -16.54 0.77
C PRO A 136 -9.52 -17.43 -0.41
N GLY A 137 -9.27 -18.75 -0.32
CA GLY A 137 -9.64 -19.72 -1.36
C GLY A 137 -11.16 -19.90 -1.55
N GLU A 138 -11.97 -19.46 -0.60
CA GLU A 138 -13.44 -19.53 -0.65
C GLU A 138 -14.08 -18.24 -1.20
N LEU A 139 -13.23 -17.25 -1.55
CA LEU A 139 -13.65 -15.94 -2.01
C LEU A 139 -13.47 -15.77 -3.52
N SER A 140 -14.40 -15.06 -4.16
CA SER A 140 -14.18 -14.56 -5.51
C SER A 140 -13.05 -13.54 -5.57
N GLY A 141 -12.47 -13.29 -6.75
CA GLY A 141 -11.43 -12.28 -6.92
C GLY A 141 -11.84 -10.88 -6.44
N GLY A 142 -13.07 -10.46 -6.73
CA GLY A 142 -13.59 -9.18 -6.24
C GLY A 142 -13.77 -9.14 -4.72
N GLN A 143 -14.10 -10.26 -4.08
CA GLN A 143 -14.16 -10.37 -2.62
C GLN A 143 -12.74 -10.30 -2.02
N GLN A 144 -11.78 -11.02 -2.60
CA GLN A 144 -10.38 -10.95 -2.17
C GLN A 144 -9.80 -9.54 -2.28
N GLN A 145 -10.12 -8.81 -3.36
CA GLN A 145 -9.73 -7.41 -3.52
C GLN A 145 -10.30 -6.54 -2.39
N ARG A 146 -11.58 -6.70 -2.06
CA ARG A 146 -12.22 -5.94 -0.98
C ARG A 146 -11.61 -6.26 0.38
N VAL A 147 -11.24 -7.51 0.65
CA VAL A 147 -10.47 -7.88 1.86
C VAL A 147 -9.11 -7.20 1.88
N ALA A 148 -8.39 -7.15 0.76
CA ALA A 148 -7.10 -6.46 0.67
C ALA A 148 -7.23 -4.95 0.92
N ILE A 149 -8.30 -4.33 0.47
CA ILE A 149 -8.63 -2.92 0.77
C ILE A 149 -8.89 -2.76 2.28
N ALA A 150 -9.75 -3.57 2.88
CA ALA A 150 -10.04 -3.51 4.32
C ALA A 150 -8.76 -3.72 5.16
N ARG A 151 -7.90 -4.68 4.78
CA ARG A 151 -6.60 -4.91 5.42
C ARG A 151 -5.70 -3.68 5.36
N SER A 152 -5.66 -2.99 4.23
CA SER A 152 -4.86 -1.78 4.08
C SER A 152 -5.41 -0.64 4.94
N LEU A 153 -6.74 -0.46 4.98
CA LEU A 153 -7.40 0.57 5.79
C LEU A 153 -7.24 0.34 7.30
N ALA A 154 -7.19 -0.91 7.76
CA ALA A 154 -7.01 -1.25 9.16
C ALA A 154 -5.69 -0.73 9.76
N MET A 155 -4.68 -0.49 8.93
CA MET A 155 -3.43 0.15 9.33
C MET A 155 -3.56 1.66 9.53
N GLN A 156 -4.71 2.27 9.20
CA GLN A 156 -4.95 3.72 9.25
C GLN A 156 -3.87 4.52 8.52
N PRO A 157 -3.57 4.18 7.26
CA PRO A 157 -2.49 4.79 6.51
C PRO A 157 -2.82 6.24 6.13
N LYS A 158 -1.78 7.04 5.90
CA LYS A 158 -1.91 8.43 5.41
C LYS A 158 -2.09 8.49 3.89
N ALA A 159 -1.68 7.44 3.17
CA ALA A 159 -1.90 7.26 1.75
C ALA A 159 -2.12 5.78 1.43
N ILE A 160 -2.90 5.48 0.39
CA ILE A 160 -3.10 4.13 -0.12
C ILE A 160 -2.75 4.12 -1.61
N LEU A 161 -1.96 3.13 -1.99
CA LEU A 161 -1.55 2.87 -3.37
C LEU A 161 -2.33 1.67 -3.90
N PHE A 162 -2.87 1.80 -5.11
CA PHE A 162 -3.55 0.72 -5.81
C PHE A 162 -2.75 0.36 -7.07
N ASP A 163 -2.20 -0.87 -7.11
CA ASP A 163 -1.45 -1.40 -8.27
C ASP A 163 -2.31 -2.36 -9.10
#